data_72b387024c6b709e1f349b6d0be59019
#
_entry.id   72b387024c6b709e1f349b6d0be59019
#
_cell.length_a   1.000
_cell.length_b   1.000
_cell.length_c   1.000
_cell.angle_alpha   90.00
_cell.angle_beta   90.00
_cell.angle_gamma   90.00
#
_symmetry.space_group_name_H-M   'P 1'
#
loop_
_entity.id
_entity.type
_entity.pdbx_description
1 polymer ?
#
loop_
_entity_poly.entity_id
_entity_poly.type
_entity_poly.pdbx_seq_one_letter_code
_entity_poly.pdbx_strand_id
1 'polypeptide(L)'
;TENTVPYGFDFSTPISRFEEAVRLIRLLWESEGPVDFEGRFFRLHHARMDTEPCNGRCPPIWIGASGPRMLEITGRYADGWWPAGAWTPEDYAAKLALVRDSAERAGRDPMAIVPAFILISLIGDDDELDAILQAPLVKAILLQVPAAELRKFGHEHPMGEGWRGYQDIDPGVLTRERILEFLARVEPRAILDLVPHGSPQQVARIVKAYCDAGLRVPKILDYGGMAGLKYAAISAQKVREAEDELMKLTGDI
;
A
#
# COMPACT_ATOMS: atom_id res chain seq x y z
N THR A 1 11.76 6.98 -10.67
CA THR A 1 13.10 7.44 -11.09
C THR A 1 13.29 8.92 -10.84
N GLU A 2 12.27 9.74 -11.04
CA GLU A 2 12.36 11.20 -10.85
C GLU A 2 12.46 11.64 -9.40
N ASN A 3 11.92 10.87 -8.48
CA ASN A 3 12.08 11.16 -7.06
C ASN A 3 13.48 10.83 -6.52
N THR A 4 14.35 10.25 -7.32
CA THR A 4 15.66 9.77 -6.87
C THR A 4 16.83 10.34 -7.68
N VAL A 5 16.70 10.44 -9.01
CA VAL A 5 17.76 10.94 -9.90
C VAL A 5 18.14 12.39 -9.59
N PRO A 6 17.20 13.36 -9.37
CA PRO A 6 17.55 14.73 -9.04
C PRO A 6 18.32 14.86 -7.71
N TYR A 7 18.25 13.87 -6.84
CA TYR A 7 18.95 13.84 -5.55
C TYR A 7 20.23 13.00 -5.58
N GLY A 8 20.68 12.56 -6.75
CA GLY A 8 21.91 11.80 -6.91
C GLY A 8 21.86 10.35 -6.42
N PHE A 9 20.66 9.79 -6.23
CA PHE A 9 20.53 8.38 -5.84
C PHE A 9 20.66 7.46 -7.05
N ASP A 10 21.56 6.48 -6.95
CA ASP A 10 21.65 5.38 -7.90
C ASP A 10 20.47 4.42 -7.69
N PHE A 11 19.62 4.32 -8.70
CA PHE A 11 18.45 3.44 -8.69
C PHE A 11 18.74 2.03 -9.23
N SER A 12 20.00 1.69 -9.48
CA SER A 12 20.39 0.36 -9.97
C SER A 12 20.24 -0.73 -8.89
N THR A 13 20.32 -0.35 -7.60
CA THR A 13 20.31 -1.30 -6.48
C THR A 13 19.42 -0.85 -5.31
N PRO A 14 18.19 -0.35 -5.54
CA PRO A 14 17.36 0.26 -4.49
C PRO A 14 16.97 -0.74 -3.41
N ILE A 15 16.63 -1.98 -3.79
CA ILE A 15 16.19 -3.02 -2.85
C ILE A 15 17.33 -3.45 -1.92
N SER A 16 18.56 -3.62 -2.45
CA SER A 16 19.71 -3.98 -1.62
C SER A 16 20.10 -2.85 -0.66
N ARG A 17 20.02 -1.60 -1.11
CA ARG A 17 20.22 -0.43 -0.26
C ARG A 17 19.17 -0.34 0.84
N PHE A 18 17.90 -0.61 0.51
CA PHE A 18 16.80 -0.64 1.47
C PHE A 18 17.00 -1.72 2.53
N GLU A 19 17.37 -2.94 2.12
CA GLU A 19 17.64 -4.04 3.05
C GLU A 19 18.75 -3.68 4.04
N GLU A 20 19.85 -3.11 3.53
CA GLU A 20 20.96 -2.68 4.37
C GLU A 20 20.56 -1.54 5.33
N ALA A 21 19.74 -0.59 4.86
CA ALA A 21 19.20 0.49 5.69
C ALA A 21 18.34 -0.03 6.85
N VAL A 22 17.43 -0.98 6.58
CA VAL A 22 16.57 -1.57 7.62
C VAL A 22 17.42 -2.28 8.69
N ARG A 23 18.44 -3.03 8.29
CA ARG A 23 19.39 -3.67 9.21
C ARG A 23 20.14 -2.65 10.06
N LEU A 24 20.62 -1.58 9.42
CA LEU A 24 21.35 -0.52 10.10
C LEU A 24 20.48 0.24 11.11
N ILE A 25 19.23 0.57 10.73
CA ILE A 25 18.27 1.22 11.63
C ILE A 25 18.03 0.36 12.87
N ARG A 26 17.81 -0.93 12.69
CA ARG A 26 17.57 -1.85 13.81
C ARG A 26 18.82 -1.95 14.70
N LEU A 27 19.99 -2.09 14.10
CA LEU A 27 21.25 -2.10 14.84
C LEU A 27 21.44 -0.84 15.72
N LEU A 28 21.19 0.34 15.15
CA LEU A 28 21.31 1.60 15.88
C LEU A 28 20.29 1.72 17.03
N TRP A 29 19.07 1.23 16.83
CA TRP A 29 18.04 1.30 17.86
C TRP A 29 18.23 0.30 19.00
N GLU A 30 18.79 -0.88 18.70
CA GLU A 30 18.98 -1.97 19.67
C GLU A 30 20.31 -1.89 20.43
N SER A 31 21.24 -1.02 20.01
CA SER A 31 22.54 -0.90 20.59
C SER A 31 22.58 0.06 21.78
N GLU A 32 23.12 -0.38 22.91
CA GLU A 32 23.31 0.45 24.11
C GLU A 32 24.52 1.39 24.01
N GLY A 33 25.38 1.20 23.05
CA GLY A 33 26.66 1.94 22.87
C GLY A 33 26.95 2.26 21.40
N PRO A 34 28.15 2.85 21.15
CA PRO A 34 28.60 3.13 19.80
C PRO A 34 28.71 1.86 18.95
N VAL A 35 28.31 1.96 17.68
CA VAL A 35 28.32 0.87 16.70
C VAL A 35 29.25 1.19 15.53
N ASP A 36 29.91 0.16 15.05
CA ASP A 36 30.59 0.14 13.77
C ASP A 36 29.75 -0.67 12.77
N PHE A 37 29.63 -0.17 11.55
CA PHE A 37 28.91 -0.87 10.48
C PHE A 37 29.66 -0.69 9.16
N GLU A 38 30.06 -1.80 8.56
CA GLU A 38 30.73 -1.85 7.26
C GLU A 38 29.81 -2.54 6.24
N GLY A 39 28.96 -1.74 5.59
CA GLY A 39 28.06 -2.20 4.55
C GLY A 39 28.55 -1.81 3.15
N ARG A 40 27.79 -2.25 2.16
CA ARG A 40 28.02 -1.86 0.76
C ARG A 40 27.62 -0.40 0.50
N PHE A 41 26.55 0.07 1.15
CA PHE A 41 25.94 1.38 0.93
C PHE A 41 26.14 2.34 2.09
N PHE A 42 26.27 1.80 3.29
CA PHE A 42 26.41 2.59 4.51
C PHE A 42 27.65 2.14 5.28
N ARG A 43 28.39 3.11 5.82
CA ARG A 43 29.54 2.88 6.70
C ARG A 43 29.43 3.79 7.89
N LEU A 44 29.53 3.24 9.08
CA LEU A 44 29.52 3.97 10.33
C LEU A 44 30.74 3.56 11.16
N HIS A 45 31.37 4.54 11.74
CA HIS A 45 32.47 4.34 12.67
C HIS A 45 32.13 5.00 13.99
N HIS A 46 32.05 4.21 15.04
CA HIS A 46 31.79 4.67 16.41
C HIS A 46 30.53 5.55 16.50
N ALA A 47 29.48 5.21 15.69
CA ALA A 47 28.24 5.96 15.63
C ALA A 47 27.35 5.60 16.82
N ARG A 48 26.71 6.63 17.40
CA ARG A 48 25.79 6.46 18.52
C ARG A 48 24.47 7.18 18.25
N MET A 49 23.40 6.56 18.68
CA MET A 49 22.09 7.19 18.71
C MET A 49 21.77 7.56 20.17
N ASP A 50 21.75 8.87 20.47
CA ASP A 50 21.53 9.37 21.84
C ASP A 50 20.04 9.51 22.20
N THR A 51 19.14 9.22 21.25
CA THR A 51 17.69 9.26 21.49
C THR A 51 17.22 7.88 21.93
N GLU A 52 16.81 7.77 23.17
CA GLU A 52 16.23 6.52 23.67
C GLU A 52 14.82 6.30 23.11
N PRO A 53 14.50 5.07 22.70
CA PRO A 53 13.14 4.73 22.28
C PRO A 53 12.14 4.93 23.41
N CYS A 54 10.92 5.37 23.05
CA CYS A 54 9.86 5.55 24.03
C CYS A 54 9.59 4.22 24.79
N ASN A 55 9.58 4.29 26.12
CA ASN A 55 9.42 3.13 27.01
C ASN A 55 10.50 2.02 26.83
N GLY A 56 11.70 2.37 26.38
CA GLY A 56 12.81 1.44 26.21
C GLY A 56 12.58 0.38 25.12
N ARG A 57 11.61 0.59 24.23
CA ARG A 57 11.30 -0.32 23.12
C ARG A 57 11.51 0.36 21.78
N CYS A 58 12.23 -0.33 20.90
CA CYS A 58 12.38 0.13 19.53
C CYS A 58 11.01 0.25 18.83
N PRO A 59 10.79 1.32 18.04
CA PRO A 59 9.59 1.42 17.23
C PRO A 59 9.44 0.22 16.28
N PRO A 60 8.22 -0.30 16.07
CA PRO A 60 8.02 -1.38 15.11
C PRO A 60 8.29 -0.89 13.69
N ILE A 61 9.02 -1.69 12.92
CA ILE A 61 9.31 -1.42 11.51
C ILE A 61 8.21 -2.01 10.64
N TRP A 62 7.48 -1.15 9.95
CA TRP A 62 6.46 -1.56 8.99
C TRP A 62 6.94 -1.33 7.57
N ILE A 63 6.78 -2.34 6.70
CA ILE A 63 7.28 -2.29 5.32
C ILE A 63 6.11 -2.42 4.34
N GLY A 64 5.99 -1.45 3.41
CA GLY A 64 5.12 -1.53 2.24
C GLY A 64 5.83 -2.29 1.13
N ALA A 65 5.37 -3.50 0.82
CA ALA A 65 6.01 -4.38 -0.15
C ALA A 65 5.00 -5.12 -1.01
N SER A 66 5.29 -5.25 -2.31
CA SER A 66 4.45 -5.99 -3.26
C SER A 66 5.23 -6.99 -4.13
N GLY A 67 6.49 -6.67 -4.47
CA GLY A 67 7.34 -7.54 -5.26
C GLY A 67 8.02 -8.65 -4.44
N PRO A 68 8.35 -9.80 -5.03
CA PRO A 68 8.78 -11.01 -4.30
C PRO A 68 10.01 -10.76 -3.42
N ARG A 69 11.03 -10.06 -3.91
CA ARG A 69 12.25 -9.76 -3.13
C ARG A 69 11.96 -8.82 -1.95
N MET A 70 11.03 -7.86 -2.11
CA MET A 70 10.64 -6.97 -1.02
C MET A 70 9.77 -7.70 0.02
N LEU A 71 8.93 -8.65 -0.39
CA LEU A 71 8.17 -9.51 0.52
C LEU A 71 9.11 -10.39 1.36
N GLU A 72 10.19 -10.90 0.74
CA GLU A 72 11.22 -11.64 1.46
C GLU A 72 11.91 -10.77 2.54
N ILE A 73 12.32 -9.54 2.21
CA ILE A 73 12.90 -8.60 3.16
C ILE A 73 11.91 -8.27 4.28
N THR A 74 10.63 -8.11 3.95
CA THR A 74 9.57 -7.87 4.93
C THR A 74 9.50 -9.01 5.96
N GLY A 75 9.46 -10.27 5.50
CA GLY A 75 9.45 -11.42 6.41
C GLY A 75 10.69 -11.47 7.31
N ARG A 76 11.85 -11.16 6.76
CA ARG A 76 13.13 -11.20 7.51
C ARG A 76 13.27 -10.10 8.56
N TYR A 77 12.71 -8.91 8.33
CA TYR A 77 13.06 -7.74 9.14
C TYR A 77 11.87 -6.94 9.68
N ALA A 78 10.66 -7.04 9.10
CA ALA A 78 9.54 -6.19 9.50
C ALA A 78 8.75 -6.76 10.69
N ASP A 79 8.14 -5.84 11.45
CA ASP A 79 7.17 -6.14 12.49
C ASP A 79 5.73 -6.00 11.96
N GLY A 80 5.55 -5.28 10.86
CA GLY A 80 4.30 -5.17 10.13
C GLY A 80 4.49 -5.12 8.62
N TRP A 81 3.50 -5.65 7.90
CA TRP A 81 3.43 -5.58 6.44
C TRP A 81 2.24 -4.73 6.03
N TRP A 82 2.49 -3.60 5.40
CA TRP A 82 1.46 -2.65 5.01
C TRP A 82 1.54 -2.28 3.52
N PRO A 83 1.13 -3.17 2.63
CA PRO A 83 1.12 -2.92 1.20
C PRO A 83 -0.05 -2.05 0.77
N ALA A 84 0.02 -1.60 -0.48
CA ALA A 84 -1.08 -1.04 -1.24
C ALA A 84 -1.09 -1.67 -2.64
N GLY A 85 -2.26 -1.83 -3.22
CA GLY A 85 -2.42 -2.41 -4.57
C GLY A 85 -3.87 -2.80 -4.85
N ALA A 86 -4.15 -3.07 -6.11
CA ALA A 86 -5.43 -3.62 -6.56
C ALA A 86 -5.31 -5.16 -6.55
N TRP A 87 -5.50 -5.77 -5.40
CA TRP A 87 -5.36 -7.22 -5.21
C TRP A 87 -6.68 -7.82 -4.76
N THR A 88 -6.94 -9.04 -5.18
CA THR A 88 -8.03 -9.84 -4.62
C THR A 88 -7.65 -10.37 -3.23
N PRO A 89 -8.60 -10.86 -2.42
CA PRO A 89 -8.29 -11.55 -1.17
C PRO A 89 -7.32 -12.72 -1.35
N GLU A 90 -7.41 -13.46 -2.47
CA GLU A 90 -6.54 -14.57 -2.81
C GLU A 90 -5.11 -14.09 -3.11
N ASP A 91 -4.96 -13.00 -3.89
CA ASP A 91 -3.66 -12.36 -4.13
C ASP A 91 -3.00 -11.89 -2.83
N TYR A 92 -3.81 -11.30 -1.94
CA TYR A 92 -3.34 -10.87 -0.62
C TYR A 92 -2.85 -12.05 0.22
N ALA A 93 -3.65 -13.12 0.32
CA ALA A 93 -3.29 -14.35 1.04
C ALA A 93 -1.99 -14.97 0.51
N ALA A 94 -1.85 -15.07 -0.82
CA ALA A 94 -0.65 -15.62 -1.44
C ALA A 94 0.61 -14.80 -1.11
N LYS A 95 0.52 -13.47 -1.12
CA LYS A 95 1.64 -12.59 -0.76
C LYS A 95 1.95 -12.63 0.75
N LEU A 96 0.92 -12.71 1.60
CA LEU A 96 1.11 -12.87 3.04
C LEU A 96 1.81 -14.18 3.37
N ALA A 97 1.49 -15.27 2.66
CA ALA A 97 2.19 -16.55 2.80
C ALA A 97 3.69 -16.40 2.50
N LEU A 98 4.07 -15.70 1.42
CA LEU A 98 5.49 -15.44 1.10
C LEU A 98 6.22 -14.66 2.20
N VAL A 99 5.55 -13.67 2.82
CA VAL A 99 6.10 -12.92 3.96
C VAL A 99 6.33 -13.85 5.14
N ARG A 100 5.33 -14.68 5.48
CA ARG A 100 5.39 -15.61 6.61
C ARG A 100 6.45 -16.70 6.42
N ASP A 101 6.51 -17.29 5.23
CA ASP A 101 7.54 -18.28 4.89
C ASP A 101 8.96 -17.70 4.99
N SER A 102 9.12 -16.43 4.62
CA SER A 102 10.41 -15.76 4.77
C SER A 102 10.78 -15.50 6.23
N ALA A 103 9.78 -15.14 7.08
CA ALA A 103 10.00 -14.99 8.51
C ALA A 103 10.44 -16.31 9.15
N GLU A 104 9.74 -17.39 8.83
CA GLU A 104 10.07 -18.74 9.33
C GLU A 104 11.49 -19.15 8.93
N ARG A 105 11.86 -19.00 7.64
CA ARG A 105 13.24 -19.27 7.18
C ARG A 105 14.30 -18.41 7.88
N ALA A 106 13.93 -17.23 8.36
CA ALA A 106 14.79 -16.34 9.15
C ALA A 106 14.80 -16.66 10.64
N GLY A 107 14.10 -17.71 11.09
CA GLY A 107 14.01 -18.10 12.50
C GLY A 107 13.11 -17.19 13.34
N ARG A 108 12.21 -16.41 12.69
CA ARG A 108 11.25 -15.51 13.34
C ARG A 108 9.87 -16.16 13.40
N ASP A 109 9.08 -15.80 14.40
CA ASP A 109 7.67 -16.18 14.44
C ASP A 109 6.91 -15.49 13.28
N PRO A 110 6.38 -16.27 12.30
CA PRO A 110 5.64 -15.70 11.18
C PRO A 110 4.32 -15.03 11.59
N MET A 111 3.79 -15.37 12.78
CA MET A 111 2.56 -14.79 13.31
C MET A 111 2.78 -13.48 14.07
N ALA A 112 4.04 -13.14 14.41
CA ALA A 112 4.39 -11.87 15.02
C ALA A 112 4.30 -10.69 14.04
N ILE A 113 4.35 -10.95 12.72
CA ILE A 113 4.22 -9.90 11.71
C ILE A 113 2.74 -9.49 11.60
N VAL A 114 2.45 -8.21 11.83
CA VAL A 114 1.10 -7.67 11.73
C VAL A 114 0.74 -7.41 10.26
N PRO A 115 -0.24 -8.14 9.69
CA PRO A 115 -0.66 -7.92 8.32
C PRO A 115 -1.70 -6.80 8.24
N ALA A 116 -1.37 -5.74 7.52
CA ALA A 116 -2.25 -4.61 7.24
C ALA A 116 -2.49 -4.46 5.73
N PHE A 117 -3.51 -3.71 5.34
CA PHE A 117 -3.77 -3.37 3.95
C PHE A 117 -4.56 -2.08 3.81
N ILE A 118 -4.16 -1.23 2.84
CA ILE A 118 -4.93 -0.06 2.46
C ILE A 118 -5.94 -0.48 1.39
N LEU A 119 -7.21 -0.41 1.75
CA LEU A 119 -8.34 -0.74 0.88
C LEU A 119 -8.97 0.57 0.39
N ILE A 120 -8.47 1.06 -0.75
CA ILE A 120 -9.12 2.17 -1.44
C ILE A 120 -10.52 1.69 -1.83
N SER A 121 -11.54 2.46 -1.46
CA SER A 121 -12.94 2.08 -1.61
C SER A 121 -13.75 3.25 -2.19
N LEU A 122 -14.91 2.96 -2.76
CA LEU A 122 -15.92 3.94 -3.16
C LEU A 122 -17.22 3.60 -2.44
N ILE A 123 -17.61 4.42 -1.45
CA ILE A 123 -18.75 4.13 -0.58
C ILE A 123 -19.95 5.04 -0.95
N GLY A 124 -21.02 4.42 -1.43
CA GLY A 124 -22.24 5.12 -1.83
C GLY A 124 -23.30 4.17 -2.35
N ASP A 125 -24.51 4.70 -2.58
CA ASP A 125 -25.52 4.03 -3.39
C ASP A 125 -25.19 4.13 -4.88
N ASP A 126 -25.99 3.48 -5.73
CA ASP A 126 -25.72 3.41 -7.17
C ASP A 126 -25.68 4.80 -7.82
N ASP A 127 -26.61 5.70 -7.46
CA ASP A 127 -26.68 7.07 -8.01
C ASP A 127 -25.47 7.91 -7.55
N GLU A 128 -25.04 7.74 -6.31
CA GLU A 128 -23.85 8.40 -5.77
C GLU A 128 -22.57 7.88 -6.44
N LEU A 129 -22.46 6.56 -6.64
CA LEU A 129 -21.31 5.94 -7.31
C LEU A 129 -21.19 6.41 -8.76
N ASP A 130 -22.29 6.49 -9.49
CA ASP A 130 -22.30 7.01 -10.87
C ASP A 130 -21.77 8.46 -10.93
N ALA A 131 -22.16 9.30 -9.98
CA ALA A 131 -21.68 10.67 -9.90
C ALA A 131 -20.20 10.75 -9.46
N ILE A 132 -19.78 9.94 -8.48
CA ILE A 132 -18.40 9.86 -7.97
C ILE A 132 -17.44 9.45 -9.09
N LEU A 133 -17.82 8.46 -9.89
CA LEU A 133 -17.00 7.93 -10.99
C LEU A 133 -16.76 8.94 -12.12
N GLN A 134 -17.56 10.00 -12.23
CA GLN A 134 -17.29 11.08 -13.20
C GLN A 134 -16.20 12.04 -12.73
N ALA A 135 -15.87 12.04 -11.44
CA ALA A 135 -14.91 12.99 -10.89
C ALA A 135 -13.46 12.69 -11.38
N PRO A 136 -12.74 13.72 -11.89
CA PRO A 136 -11.38 13.54 -12.41
C PRO A 136 -10.40 12.92 -11.41
N LEU A 137 -10.48 13.30 -10.11
CA LEU A 137 -9.60 12.75 -9.07
C LEU A 137 -9.89 11.28 -8.78
N VAL A 138 -11.14 10.84 -8.90
CA VAL A 138 -11.50 9.43 -8.76
C VAL A 138 -10.98 8.64 -9.98
N LYS A 139 -11.16 9.15 -11.19
CA LYS A 139 -10.61 8.53 -12.41
C LYS A 139 -9.08 8.43 -12.36
N ALA A 140 -8.41 9.37 -11.70
CA ALA A 140 -6.95 9.39 -11.56
C ALA A 140 -6.40 8.22 -10.70
N ILE A 141 -7.24 7.46 -10.00
CA ILE A 141 -6.84 6.22 -9.31
C ILE A 141 -6.12 5.28 -10.28
N LEU A 142 -6.60 5.17 -11.51
CA LEU A 142 -6.01 4.27 -12.51
C LEU A 142 -4.58 4.65 -12.89
N LEU A 143 -4.14 5.92 -12.73
CA LEU A 143 -2.73 6.28 -12.96
C LEU A 143 -1.79 5.53 -12.02
N GLN A 144 -2.27 5.15 -10.84
CA GLN A 144 -1.47 4.47 -9.82
C GLN A 144 -1.37 2.96 -10.07
N VAL A 145 -2.26 2.42 -10.91
CA VAL A 145 -2.38 0.98 -11.19
C VAL A 145 -1.51 0.61 -12.40
N PRO A 146 -0.64 -0.41 -12.30
CA PRO A 146 0.05 -0.93 -13.48
C PRO A 146 -0.91 -1.54 -14.49
N ALA A 147 -0.62 -1.39 -15.80
CA ALA A 147 -1.42 -1.98 -16.87
C ALA A 147 -1.56 -3.51 -16.74
N ALA A 148 -0.51 -4.17 -16.26
CA ALA A 148 -0.53 -5.61 -16.02
C ALA A 148 -1.52 -6.04 -14.92
N GLU A 149 -1.72 -5.20 -13.90
CA GLU A 149 -2.72 -5.45 -12.86
C GLU A 149 -4.13 -5.22 -13.39
N LEU A 150 -4.35 -4.11 -14.12
CA LEU A 150 -5.67 -3.78 -14.69
C LEU A 150 -6.15 -4.86 -15.67
N ARG A 151 -5.21 -5.45 -16.43
CA ARG A 151 -5.51 -6.54 -17.37
C ARG A 151 -6.05 -7.81 -16.69
N LYS A 152 -5.70 -8.08 -15.44
CA LYS A 152 -6.24 -9.24 -14.68
C LYS A 152 -7.75 -9.12 -14.49
N PHE A 153 -8.27 -7.89 -14.49
CA PHE A 153 -9.71 -7.59 -14.41
C PHE A 153 -10.37 -7.41 -15.78
N GLY A 154 -9.66 -7.69 -16.88
CA GLY A 154 -10.20 -7.64 -18.24
C GLY A 154 -10.19 -6.26 -18.87
N HIS A 155 -9.50 -5.28 -18.31
CA HIS A 155 -9.46 -3.90 -18.83
C HIS A 155 -8.11 -3.55 -19.44
N GLU A 156 -8.13 -2.69 -20.47
CA GLU A 156 -6.96 -2.05 -21.03
C GLU A 156 -6.63 -0.76 -20.28
N HIS A 157 -5.35 -0.52 -20.04
CA HIS A 157 -4.95 0.69 -19.34
C HIS A 157 -4.95 1.90 -20.31
N PRO A 158 -5.61 3.04 -19.96
CA PRO A 158 -5.69 4.21 -20.84
C PRO A 158 -4.33 4.83 -21.22
N MET A 159 -3.28 4.59 -20.42
CA MET A 159 -1.89 5.02 -20.71
C MET A 159 -1.13 4.01 -21.58
N GLY A 160 -1.74 2.86 -21.94
CA GLY A 160 -1.14 1.80 -22.74
C GLY A 160 -0.56 0.65 -21.93
N GLU A 161 -0.23 -0.45 -22.64
CA GLU A 161 0.16 -1.74 -22.05
C GLU A 161 1.44 -1.70 -21.19
N GLY A 162 2.35 -0.78 -21.49
CA GLY A 162 3.62 -0.64 -20.79
C GLY A 162 3.55 0.18 -19.49
N TRP A 163 2.39 0.71 -19.10
CA TRP A 163 2.26 1.56 -17.93
C TRP A 163 2.52 0.80 -16.63
N ARG A 164 3.44 1.33 -15.79
CA ARG A 164 3.90 0.69 -14.54
C ARG A 164 3.32 1.35 -13.28
N GLY A 165 2.24 2.12 -13.40
CA GLY A 165 1.61 2.80 -12.28
C GLY A 165 2.49 3.90 -11.69
N TYR A 166 2.65 3.92 -10.39
CA TYR A 166 3.47 4.93 -9.68
C TYR A 166 4.88 5.14 -10.22
N GLN A 167 5.48 4.13 -10.85
CA GLN A 167 6.83 4.23 -11.40
C GLN A 167 6.92 5.14 -12.64
N ASP A 168 5.80 5.33 -13.33
CA ASP A 168 5.70 6.13 -14.55
C ASP A 168 5.00 7.48 -14.31
N ILE A 169 4.55 7.74 -13.08
CA ILE A 169 4.01 9.05 -12.70
C ILE A 169 5.17 10.04 -12.57
N ASP A 170 5.34 10.83 -13.61
CA ASP A 170 6.39 11.82 -13.78
C ASP A 170 5.76 13.19 -14.06
N PRO A 171 5.82 14.14 -13.09
CA PRO A 171 5.28 15.48 -13.28
C PRO A 171 5.86 16.24 -14.48
N GLY A 172 7.08 15.91 -14.89
CA GLY A 172 7.72 16.50 -16.08
C GLY A 172 7.18 15.94 -17.40
N VAL A 173 6.62 14.73 -17.38
CA VAL A 173 6.10 14.03 -18.56
C VAL A 173 4.57 14.00 -18.61
N LEU A 174 3.90 13.97 -17.47
CA LEU A 174 2.44 14.02 -17.36
C LEU A 174 1.94 15.47 -17.45
N THR A 175 1.94 15.99 -18.67
CA THR A 175 1.38 17.32 -18.93
C THR A 175 -0.14 17.32 -18.67
N ARG A 176 -0.70 18.53 -18.51
CA ARG A 176 -2.16 18.70 -18.34
C ARG A 176 -2.95 18.05 -19.49
N GLU A 177 -2.45 18.20 -20.73
CA GLU A 177 -3.08 17.64 -21.93
C GLU A 177 -3.13 16.12 -21.86
N ARG A 178 -2.01 15.46 -21.52
CA ARG A 178 -1.94 14.00 -21.36
C ARG A 178 -2.86 13.49 -20.27
N ILE A 179 -2.96 14.22 -19.16
CA ILE A 179 -3.88 13.87 -18.08
C ILE A 179 -5.34 13.98 -18.54
N LEU A 180 -5.70 15.03 -19.27
CA LEU A 180 -7.05 15.19 -19.81
C LEU A 180 -7.41 14.10 -20.83
N GLU A 181 -6.48 13.74 -21.73
CA GLU A 181 -6.64 12.63 -22.66
C GLU A 181 -6.82 11.30 -21.93
N PHE A 182 -6.01 11.05 -20.90
CA PHE A 182 -6.16 9.87 -20.03
C PHE A 182 -7.55 9.83 -19.39
N LEU A 183 -7.99 10.92 -18.73
CA LEU A 183 -9.28 10.99 -18.03
C LEU A 183 -10.46 10.76 -18.97
N ALA A 184 -10.36 11.22 -20.23
CA ALA A 184 -11.39 11.02 -21.25
C ALA A 184 -11.52 9.55 -21.70
N ARG A 185 -10.46 8.76 -21.54
CA ARG A 185 -10.39 7.34 -21.92
C ARG A 185 -10.68 6.38 -20.77
N VAL A 186 -10.72 6.88 -19.53
CA VAL A 186 -11.03 6.03 -18.37
C VAL A 186 -12.45 5.49 -18.46
N GLU A 187 -12.55 4.18 -18.48
CA GLU A 187 -13.82 3.47 -18.34
C GLU A 187 -14.19 3.37 -16.86
N PRO A 188 -15.33 3.95 -16.42
CA PRO A 188 -15.69 3.98 -15.00
C PRO A 188 -15.76 2.59 -14.35
N ARG A 189 -16.23 1.57 -15.12
CA ARG A 189 -16.33 0.20 -14.63
C ARG A 189 -14.97 -0.39 -14.24
N ALA A 190 -13.92 -0.03 -14.95
CA ALA A 190 -12.57 -0.48 -14.61
C ALA A 190 -12.12 -0.06 -13.21
N ILE A 191 -12.68 1.03 -12.66
CA ILE A 191 -12.40 1.45 -11.28
C ILE A 191 -13.17 0.56 -10.30
N LEU A 192 -14.46 0.29 -10.57
CA LEU A 192 -15.28 -0.53 -9.68
C LEU A 192 -14.74 -1.96 -9.55
N ASP A 193 -14.25 -2.53 -10.64
CA ASP A 193 -13.69 -3.89 -10.62
C ASP A 193 -12.38 -3.98 -9.79
N LEU A 194 -11.72 -2.84 -9.52
CA LEU A 194 -10.46 -2.78 -8.77
C LEU A 194 -10.62 -2.54 -7.27
N VAL A 195 -11.72 -1.93 -6.85
CA VAL A 195 -11.85 -1.41 -5.48
C VAL A 195 -13.14 -1.90 -4.81
N PRO A 196 -13.14 -2.15 -3.50
CA PRO A 196 -14.36 -2.32 -2.73
C PRO A 196 -15.32 -1.15 -2.97
N HIS A 197 -16.56 -1.44 -3.32
CA HIS A 197 -17.55 -0.39 -3.61
C HIS A 197 -18.95 -0.79 -3.17
N GLY A 198 -19.86 0.18 -3.09
CA GLY A 198 -21.24 0.02 -2.70
C GLY A 198 -21.58 0.66 -1.36
N SER A 199 -22.70 0.25 -0.75
CA SER A 199 -23.07 0.72 0.59
C SER A 199 -22.01 0.36 1.63
N PRO A 200 -21.99 1.01 2.80
CA PRO A 200 -21.07 0.65 3.90
C PRO A 200 -21.12 -0.84 4.22
N GLN A 201 -22.30 -1.47 4.21
CA GLN A 201 -22.49 -2.90 4.48
C GLN A 201 -21.90 -3.78 3.37
N GLN A 202 -21.97 -3.36 2.12
CA GLN A 202 -21.37 -4.10 1.00
C GLN A 202 -19.84 -4.02 1.08
N VAL A 203 -19.30 -2.83 1.31
CA VAL A 203 -17.85 -2.65 1.49
C VAL A 203 -17.34 -3.47 2.67
N ALA A 204 -18.03 -3.48 3.82
CA ALA A 204 -17.66 -4.29 4.97
C ALA A 204 -17.58 -5.79 4.64
N ARG A 205 -18.53 -6.34 3.86
CA ARG A 205 -18.49 -7.75 3.42
C ARG A 205 -17.30 -8.05 2.51
N ILE A 206 -16.97 -7.12 1.59
CA ILE A 206 -15.79 -7.28 0.73
C ILE A 206 -14.52 -7.26 1.58
N VAL A 207 -14.40 -6.31 2.52
CA VAL A 207 -13.24 -6.20 3.42
C VAL A 207 -13.12 -7.42 4.31
N LYS A 208 -14.25 -8.00 4.76
CA LYS A 208 -14.25 -9.25 5.53
C LYS A 208 -13.53 -10.39 4.80
N ALA A 209 -13.68 -10.50 3.47
CA ALA A 209 -12.98 -11.53 2.71
C ALA A 209 -11.44 -11.40 2.83
N TYR A 210 -10.91 -10.18 2.93
CA TYR A 210 -9.48 -9.98 3.20
C TYR A 210 -9.12 -10.34 4.65
N CYS A 211 -10.02 -10.08 5.61
CA CYS A 211 -9.81 -10.53 7.01
C CYS A 211 -9.77 -12.06 7.08
N ASP A 212 -10.67 -12.75 6.35
CA ASP A 212 -10.67 -14.20 6.23
C ASP A 212 -9.39 -14.74 5.56
N ALA A 213 -8.78 -13.93 4.67
CA ALA A 213 -7.49 -14.18 4.02
C ALA A 213 -6.27 -13.85 4.90
N GLY A 214 -6.49 -13.44 6.16
CA GLY A 214 -5.44 -13.21 7.16
C GLY A 214 -5.09 -11.75 7.44
N LEU A 215 -5.82 -10.78 6.87
CA LEU A 215 -5.68 -9.36 7.18
C LEU A 215 -6.16 -9.09 8.63
N ARG A 216 -5.35 -8.35 9.41
CA ARG A 216 -5.69 -7.96 10.79
C ARG A 216 -5.93 -6.47 10.96
N VAL A 217 -5.29 -5.64 10.14
CA VAL A 217 -5.44 -4.18 10.21
C VAL A 217 -5.94 -3.67 8.86
N PRO A 218 -7.25 -3.77 8.59
CA PRO A 218 -7.85 -3.18 7.41
C PRO A 218 -7.88 -1.65 7.55
N LYS A 219 -7.37 -0.92 6.56
CA LYS A 219 -7.53 0.52 6.45
C LYS A 219 -8.46 0.83 5.29
N ILE A 220 -9.73 1.06 5.58
CA ILE A 220 -10.72 1.51 4.59
C ILE A 220 -10.46 2.98 4.29
N LEU A 221 -10.27 3.31 3.01
CA LEU A 221 -10.01 4.67 2.55
C LEU A 221 -11.00 5.02 1.44
N ASP A 222 -12.06 5.76 1.80
CA ASP A 222 -13.09 6.16 0.83
C ASP A 222 -12.59 7.30 -0.07
N TYR A 223 -12.32 6.97 -1.32
CA TYR A 223 -11.97 7.93 -2.36
C TYR A 223 -13.19 8.64 -2.96
N GLY A 224 -14.40 8.23 -2.63
CA GLY A 224 -15.61 8.97 -2.96
C GLY A 224 -15.57 10.42 -2.47
N GLY A 225 -14.92 10.65 -1.33
CA GLY A 225 -14.68 11.99 -0.81
C GLY A 225 -13.90 12.94 -1.74
N MET A 226 -13.11 12.41 -2.68
CA MET A 226 -12.38 13.20 -3.68
C MET A 226 -13.26 13.73 -4.81
N ALA A 227 -14.51 13.25 -4.94
CA ALA A 227 -15.44 13.71 -5.95
C ALA A 227 -15.99 15.12 -5.71
N GLY A 228 -15.78 15.68 -4.51
CA GLY A 228 -16.15 17.04 -4.17
C GLY A 228 -16.58 17.23 -2.72
N LEU A 229 -16.75 18.48 -2.29
CA LEU A 229 -17.04 18.82 -0.89
C LEU A 229 -18.28 18.13 -0.33
N LYS A 230 -19.31 17.91 -1.15
CA LYS A 230 -20.53 17.18 -0.76
C LYS A 230 -20.20 15.76 -0.30
N TYR A 231 -19.35 15.05 -1.03
CA TYR A 231 -18.97 13.67 -0.72
C TYR A 231 -17.92 13.61 0.40
N ALA A 232 -16.97 14.56 0.43
CA ALA A 232 -15.98 14.66 1.48
C ALA A 232 -16.61 14.85 2.87
N ALA A 233 -17.70 15.61 2.96
CA ALA A 233 -18.39 15.88 4.22
C ALA A 233 -18.99 14.61 4.86
N ILE A 234 -19.39 13.63 4.07
CA ILE A 234 -20.04 12.38 4.52
C ILE A 234 -19.13 11.16 4.47
N SER A 235 -17.99 11.25 3.79
CA SER A 235 -17.05 10.12 3.61
C SER A 235 -16.60 9.52 4.94
N ALA A 236 -16.20 10.34 5.90
CA ALA A 236 -15.76 9.86 7.21
C ALA A 236 -16.88 9.13 8.00
N GLN A 237 -18.13 9.51 7.82
CA GLN A 237 -19.28 8.82 8.40
C GLN A 237 -19.47 7.47 7.73
N LYS A 238 -19.47 7.40 6.39
CA LYS A 238 -19.62 6.16 5.63
C LYS A 238 -18.52 5.15 5.96
N VAL A 239 -17.27 5.61 6.12
CA VAL A 239 -16.17 4.75 6.56
C VAL A 239 -16.44 4.18 7.94
N ARG A 240 -16.86 5.00 8.91
CA ARG A 240 -17.21 4.50 10.25
C ARG A 240 -18.34 3.47 10.21
N GLU A 241 -19.39 3.71 9.42
CA GLU A 241 -20.49 2.75 9.25
C GLU A 241 -20.00 1.42 8.67
N ALA A 242 -19.05 1.46 7.73
CA ALA A 242 -18.43 0.25 7.16
C ALA A 242 -17.52 -0.46 8.19
N GLU A 243 -16.75 0.27 8.97
CA GLU A 243 -15.91 -0.27 10.05
C GLU A 243 -16.76 -0.88 11.17
N ASP A 244 -17.85 -0.23 11.59
CA ASP A 244 -18.80 -0.75 12.58
C ASP A 244 -19.47 -2.04 12.09
N GLU A 245 -19.83 -2.12 10.83
CA GLU A 245 -20.39 -3.33 10.24
C GLU A 245 -19.35 -4.44 10.11
N LEU A 246 -18.12 -4.10 9.76
CA LEU A 246 -17.02 -5.06 9.71
C LEU A 246 -16.77 -5.68 11.09
N MET A 247 -16.76 -4.89 12.16
CA MET A 247 -16.60 -5.39 13.53
C MET A 247 -17.70 -6.38 13.89
N LYS A 248 -18.96 -6.14 13.49
CA LYS A 248 -20.06 -7.12 13.72
C LYS A 248 -19.84 -8.44 12.97
N LEU A 249 -19.26 -8.36 11.75
CA LEU A 249 -19.03 -9.53 10.91
C LEU A 249 -17.83 -10.37 11.32
N THR A 250 -16.85 -9.76 11.97
CA THR A 250 -15.57 -10.42 12.32
C THR A 250 -15.47 -10.79 13.80
N GLY A 251 -16.34 -10.25 14.65
CA GLY A 251 -16.08 -10.21 16.09
C GLY A 251 -14.88 -9.31 16.37
N ASP A 252 -14.56 -9.04 17.60
CA ASP A 252 -13.38 -8.23 17.95
C ASP A 252 -12.11 -8.90 17.36
N ILE A 253 -11.54 -8.26 16.32
CA ILE A 253 -10.29 -8.68 15.65
C ILE A 253 -9.10 -8.33 16.55
#